data_aea0b0035095dd5d981b8b20c5f9053d
#
_entry.id   aea0b0035095dd5d981b8b20c5f9053d
#
_cell.length_a   1.000
_cell.length_b   1.000
_cell.length_c   1.000
_cell.angle_alpha   90.00
_cell.angle_beta   90.00
_cell.angle_gamma   90.00
#
_symmetry.space_group_name_H-M   'P 1'
#
loop_
_entity.id
_entity.type
_entity.pdbx_description
1 polymer ?
#
loop_
_entity_poly.entity_id
_entity_poly.type
_entity_poly.pdbx_seq_one_letter_code
_entity_poly.pdbx_strand_id
1 'polypeptide(L)'
;GLLPGFEARDANRWVRVPIVTGMDQARNVILVRSCDAVIAVGGRYGTLSEIALALKLGRPVVGLGTWRLVQPEGRRVPLLIARTPEDAVARALRAARAAGRGRRRARWLV
;
A
#
# COMPACT_ATOMS: atom_id res chain seq x y z
N GLY A 1 8.06 -6.71 6.19
CA GLY A 1 7.55 -7.22 4.89
C GLY A 1 7.00 -8.63 4.99
N LEU A 2 5.98 -8.91 4.18
CA LEU A 2 5.40 -10.25 4.07
C LEU A 2 5.88 -10.93 2.80
N LEU A 3 6.30 -12.19 2.93
CA LEU A 3 6.79 -13.00 1.83
C LEU A 3 5.72 -14.02 1.39
N PRO A 4 5.49 -14.19 0.08
CA PRO A 4 4.53 -15.18 -0.41
C PRO A 4 5.03 -16.62 -0.31
N GLY A 5 6.35 -16.82 -0.27
CA GLY A 5 6.99 -18.12 -0.20
C GLY A 5 7.22 -18.60 1.22
N PHE A 6 8.17 -19.54 1.37
CA PHE A 6 8.42 -20.26 2.61
C PHE A 6 9.76 -19.89 3.28
N GLU A 7 10.56 -19.02 2.69
CA GLU A 7 11.90 -18.73 3.16
C GLU A 7 12.15 -17.24 3.38
N ALA A 8 12.68 -16.89 4.56
CA ALA A 8 13.01 -15.51 4.92
C ALA A 8 14.13 -14.92 4.04
N ARG A 9 15.01 -15.74 3.47
CA ARG A 9 16.08 -15.30 2.56
C ARG A 9 15.57 -14.63 1.28
N ASP A 10 14.31 -14.85 0.93
CA ASP A 10 13.69 -14.23 -0.23
C ASP A 10 13.40 -12.74 -0.02
N ALA A 11 13.53 -12.23 1.21
CA ALA A 11 13.37 -10.83 1.51
C ALA A 11 14.57 -10.01 1.00
N ASN A 12 14.31 -8.78 0.55
CA ASN A 12 15.38 -7.87 0.21
C ASN A 12 16.05 -7.29 1.47
N ARG A 13 17.24 -6.68 1.27
CA ARG A 13 18.06 -6.15 2.36
C ARG A 13 17.42 -5.03 3.18
N TRP A 14 16.39 -4.40 2.68
CA TRP A 14 15.72 -3.27 3.33
C TRP A 14 14.60 -3.71 4.27
N VAL A 15 14.26 -4.99 4.24
CA VAL A 15 13.21 -5.55 5.10
C VAL A 15 13.80 -5.86 6.47
N ARG A 16 13.31 -5.17 7.49
CA ARG A 16 13.76 -5.40 8.88
C ARG A 16 13.16 -6.65 9.50
N VAL A 17 11.89 -6.87 9.24
CA VAL A 17 11.15 -8.02 9.79
C VAL A 17 10.46 -8.74 8.64
N PRO A 18 11.06 -9.81 8.09
CA PRO A 18 10.38 -10.65 7.11
C PRO A 18 9.39 -11.58 7.80
N ILE A 19 8.18 -11.65 7.27
CA ILE A 19 7.17 -12.60 7.71
C ILE A 19 6.93 -13.58 6.57
N VAL A 20 7.28 -14.84 6.80
CA VAL A 20 7.14 -15.89 5.80
C VAL A 20 5.74 -16.47 5.91
N THR A 21 4.89 -16.20 4.92
CA THR A 21 3.48 -16.57 4.98
C THR A 21 3.14 -17.84 4.23
N GLY A 22 3.87 -18.17 3.16
CA GLY A 22 3.49 -19.26 2.24
C GLY A 22 2.13 -19.05 1.57
N MET A 23 1.55 -17.85 1.65
CA MET A 23 0.17 -17.56 1.26
C MET A 23 0.03 -16.96 -0.14
N ASP A 24 1.15 -16.73 -0.82
CA ASP A 24 1.19 -16.14 -2.17
C ASP A 24 0.34 -14.87 -2.26
N GLN A 25 -0.69 -14.83 -3.09
CA GLN A 25 -1.53 -13.63 -3.28
C GLN A 25 -2.29 -13.20 -2.03
N ALA A 26 -2.65 -14.13 -1.16
CA ALA A 26 -3.38 -13.85 0.06
C ALA A 26 -2.61 -12.94 1.04
N ARG A 27 -1.28 -12.86 0.95
CA ARG A 27 -0.46 -11.94 1.75
C ARG A 27 -0.84 -10.48 1.59
N ASN A 28 -1.37 -10.10 0.42
CA ASN A 28 -1.74 -8.71 0.14
C ASN A 28 -2.83 -8.21 1.09
N VAL A 29 -3.75 -9.06 1.46
CA VAL A 29 -4.81 -8.72 2.42
C VAL A 29 -4.21 -8.40 3.79
N ILE A 30 -3.28 -9.22 4.25
CA ILE A 30 -2.60 -9.03 5.54
C ILE A 30 -1.81 -7.72 5.54
N LEU A 31 -1.03 -7.46 4.50
CA LEU A 31 -0.25 -6.24 4.35
C LEU A 31 -1.14 -5.00 4.43
N VAL A 32 -2.17 -4.97 3.60
CA VAL A 32 -3.04 -3.79 3.50
C VAL A 32 -3.80 -3.55 4.81
N ARG A 33 -4.28 -4.60 5.46
CA ARG A 33 -4.94 -4.47 6.77
C ARG A 33 -3.99 -3.96 7.85
N SER A 34 -2.72 -4.30 7.74
CA SER A 34 -1.69 -3.92 8.73
C SER A 34 -1.13 -2.51 8.53
N CYS A 35 -1.44 -1.86 7.40
CA CYS A 35 -0.93 -0.53 7.07
C CYS A 35 -1.88 0.58 7.47
N ASP A 36 -1.33 1.75 7.74
CA ASP A 36 -2.08 2.99 7.93
C ASP A 36 -2.19 3.80 6.63
N ALA A 37 -1.29 3.56 5.69
CA ALA A 37 -1.33 4.12 4.34
C ALA A 37 -0.61 3.19 3.37
N VAL A 38 -0.92 3.33 2.09
CA VAL A 38 -0.33 2.54 1.01
C VAL A 38 0.29 3.49 0.00
N ILE A 39 1.53 3.20 -0.40
CA ILE A 39 2.16 3.85 -1.56
C ILE A 39 2.25 2.81 -2.67
N ALA A 40 1.55 3.06 -3.76
CA ALA A 40 1.54 2.19 -4.93
C ALA A 40 2.51 2.72 -5.98
N VAL A 41 3.50 1.92 -6.35
CA VAL A 41 4.53 2.29 -7.31
C VAL A 41 4.47 1.35 -8.51
N GLY A 42 4.49 1.93 -9.70
CA GLY A 42 4.39 1.16 -10.94
C GLY A 42 2.99 0.62 -11.19
N GLY A 43 2.85 -0.35 -12.09
CA GLY A 43 1.51 -0.71 -12.52
C GLY A 43 1.37 -2.10 -13.11
N ARG A 44 1.38 -3.15 -12.29
CA ARG A 44 0.93 -4.48 -12.68
C ARG A 44 -0.37 -4.83 -11.95
N TYR A 45 -0.96 -5.97 -12.27
CA TYR A 45 -2.24 -6.39 -11.69
C TYR A 45 -2.18 -6.61 -10.18
N GLY A 46 -1.03 -7.05 -9.65
CA GLY A 46 -0.83 -7.14 -8.21
C GLY A 46 -0.95 -5.79 -7.52
N THR A 47 -0.30 -4.76 -8.07
CA THR A 47 -0.42 -3.40 -7.58
C THR A 47 -1.85 -2.88 -7.66
N LEU A 48 -2.54 -3.15 -8.77
CA LEU A 48 -3.93 -2.77 -8.93
C LEU A 48 -4.82 -3.43 -7.86
N SER A 49 -4.60 -4.70 -7.57
CA SER A 49 -5.37 -5.41 -6.54
C SER A 49 -5.12 -4.83 -5.14
N GLU A 50 -3.89 -4.45 -4.83
CA GLU A 50 -3.55 -3.81 -3.56
C GLU A 50 -4.19 -2.44 -3.43
N ILE A 51 -4.21 -1.64 -4.50
CA ILE A 51 -4.89 -0.34 -4.53
C ILE A 51 -6.38 -0.53 -4.25
N ALA A 52 -7.03 -1.42 -4.98
CA ALA A 52 -8.46 -1.68 -4.84
C ALA A 52 -8.82 -2.14 -3.43
N LEU A 53 -8.03 -3.04 -2.87
CA LEU A 53 -8.24 -3.55 -1.52
C LEU A 53 -8.05 -2.45 -0.47
N ALA A 54 -7.01 -1.62 -0.61
CA ALA A 54 -6.75 -0.51 0.29
C ALA A 54 -7.90 0.50 0.30
N LEU A 55 -8.37 0.87 -0.88
CA LEU A 55 -9.52 1.77 -1.03
C LEU A 55 -10.79 1.17 -0.39
N LYS A 56 -11.04 -0.11 -0.62
CA LYS A 56 -12.17 -0.84 -0.01
C LYS A 56 -12.11 -0.81 1.51
N LEU A 57 -10.91 -0.91 2.09
CA LEU A 57 -10.70 -0.89 3.54
C LEU A 57 -10.59 0.52 4.12
N GLY A 58 -10.76 1.55 3.30
CA GLY A 58 -10.66 2.94 3.75
C GLY A 58 -9.23 3.39 4.08
N ARG A 59 -8.23 2.70 3.55
CA ARG A 59 -6.82 3.09 3.73
C ARG A 59 -6.44 4.17 2.73
N PRO A 60 -5.74 5.24 3.15
CA PRO A 60 -5.20 6.21 2.20
C PRO A 60 -4.24 5.55 1.22
N VAL A 61 -4.36 5.89 -0.05
CA VAL A 61 -3.48 5.37 -1.11
C VAL A 61 -2.86 6.53 -1.86
N VAL A 62 -1.54 6.50 -1.99
CA VAL A 62 -0.77 7.43 -2.81
C VAL A 62 -0.17 6.67 -3.98
N GLY A 63 -0.42 7.12 -5.19
CA GLY A 63 0.12 6.53 -6.42
C GLY A 63 1.32 7.30 -6.94
N LEU A 64 2.37 6.58 -7.31
CA LEU A 64 3.56 7.11 -7.97
C LEU A 64 3.81 6.31 -9.25
N GLY A 65 3.52 6.92 -10.40
CA GLY A 65 3.65 6.25 -11.70
C GLY A 65 2.83 4.97 -11.79
N THR A 66 1.62 4.98 -11.27
CA THR A 66 0.75 3.80 -11.19
C THR A 66 -0.55 4.00 -11.98
N TRP A 67 -1.50 3.12 -11.76
CA TRP A 67 -2.79 3.10 -12.44
C TRP A 67 -3.56 4.41 -12.27
N ARG A 68 -4.24 4.81 -13.32
CA ARG A 68 -5.27 5.85 -13.31
C ARG A 68 -6.63 5.15 -13.25
N LEU A 69 -7.41 5.42 -12.21
CA LEU A 69 -8.67 4.72 -11.98
C LEU A 69 -9.84 5.69 -12.03
N VAL A 70 -10.90 5.26 -12.70
CA VAL A 70 -12.17 5.98 -12.79
C VAL A 70 -13.27 5.01 -12.40
N GLN A 71 -14.15 5.44 -11.49
CA GLN A 71 -15.33 4.65 -11.12
C GLN A 71 -16.42 4.75 -12.18
N PRO A 72 -17.36 3.79 -12.20
CA PRO A 72 -18.56 3.92 -13.02
C PRO A 72 -19.24 5.27 -12.79
N GLU A 73 -19.83 5.83 -13.85
CA GLU A 73 -20.49 7.13 -13.82
C GLU A 73 -19.54 8.31 -13.58
N GLY A 74 -18.23 8.09 -13.74
CA GLY A 74 -17.24 9.16 -13.61
C GLY A 74 -16.95 9.61 -12.19
N ARG A 75 -17.36 8.86 -11.18
CA ARG A 75 -17.03 9.20 -9.79
C ARG A 75 -15.54 9.19 -9.55
N ARG A 76 -15.09 10.13 -8.74
CA ARG A 76 -13.68 10.28 -8.43
C ARG A 76 -13.20 9.15 -7.51
N VAL A 77 -12.07 8.54 -7.87
CA VAL A 77 -11.37 7.58 -7.00
C VAL A 77 -10.45 8.35 -6.05
N PRO A 78 -10.51 8.10 -4.74
CA PRO A 78 -9.68 8.83 -3.76
C PRO A 78 -8.23 8.30 -3.75
N LEU A 79 -7.58 8.32 -4.90
CA LEU A 79 -6.19 7.96 -5.10
C LEU A 79 -5.37 9.24 -5.22
N LEU A 80 -4.51 9.51 -4.24
CA LEU A 80 -3.62 10.67 -4.26
C LEU A 80 -2.48 10.40 -5.24
N ILE A 81 -2.18 11.37 -6.10
CA ILE A 81 -1.12 11.22 -7.10
C ILE A 81 0.11 11.99 -6.64
N ALA A 82 1.22 11.28 -6.51
CA ALA A 82 2.54 11.88 -6.25
C ALA A 82 3.37 11.89 -7.52
N ARG A 83 4.30 12.83 -7.61
CA ARG A 83 5.20 12.99 -8.75
C ARG A 83 6.62 12.53 -8.47
N THR A 84 7.02 12.51 -7.21
CA THR A 84 8.34 12.08 -6.76
C THR A 84 8.22 11.12 -5.58
N PRO A 85 9.23 10.27 -5.33
CA PRO A 85 9.23 9.43 -4.14
C PRO A 85 9.09 10.22 -2.83
N GLU A 86 9.75 11.35 -2.74
CA GLU A 86 9.70 12.23 -1.55
C GLU A 86 8.28 12.78 -1.32
N ASP A 87 7.62 13.22 -2.40
CA ASP A 87 6.25 13.69 -2.35
C ASP A 87 5.29 12.55 -1.95
N ALA A 88 5.51 11.35 -2.47
CA ALA A 88 4.70 10.18 -2.12
C ALA A 88 4.77 9.88 -0.62
N VAL A 89 5.95 9.89 -0.05
CA VAL A 89 6.16 9.67 1.39
C VAL A 89 5.49 10.78 2.21
N ALA A 90 5.68 12.04 1.83
CA ALA A 90 5.09 13.17 2.54
C ALA A 90 3.55 13.11 2.54
N ARG A 91 2.95 12.80 1.40
CA ARG A 91 1.49 12.65 1.27
C ARG A 91 0.96 11.47 2.08
N ALA A 92 1.65 10.33 2.02
CA ALA A 92 1.28 9.14 2.77
C ALA A 92 1.35 9.36 4.29
N LEU A 93 2.41 10.02 4.77
CA LEU A 93 2.54 10.37 6.19
C LEU A 93 1.40 11.28 6.65
N ARG A 94 1.11 12.29 5.88
CA ARG A 94 0.04 13.23 6.20
C ARG A 94 -1.33 12.56 6.24
N ALA A 95 -1.62 11.73 5.25
CA ALA A 95 -2.89 11.01 5.15
C ALA A 95 -3.03 9.96 6.26
N ALA A 96 -1.96 9.26 6.60
CA ALA A 96 -1.95 8.28 7.68
C ALA A 96 -2.22 8.95 9.03
N ARG A 97 -1.61 10.09 9.30
CA ARG A 97 -1.83 10.86 10.53
C ARG A 97 -3.26 11.37 10.64
N ALA A 98 -3.82 11.85 9.53
CA ALA A 98 -5.21 12.32 9.49
C ALA A 98 -6.21 11.18 9.70
N ALA A 99 -5.98 10.02 9.09
CA ALA A 99 -6.85 8.85 9.20
C ALA A 99 -6.65 8.09 10.52
N GLY A 100 -5.43 8.16 11.07
CA GLY A 100 -5.01 7.38 12.23
C GLY A 100 -5.02 8.14 13.54
N ARG A 101 -5.96 9.04 13.78
CA ARG A 101 -6.08 9.76 15.05
C ARG A 101 -6.11 8.77 16.22
N GLY A 102 -5.16 8.90 17.15
CA GLY A 102 -5.03 8.03 18.30
C GLY A 102 -4.17 6.79 18.09
N ARG A 103 -3.64 6.57 16.89
CA ARG A 103 -2.70 5.49 16.61
C ARG A 103 -1.28 5.94 16.94
N ARG A 104 -0.49 5.00 17.48
CA ARG A 104 0.87 5.30 17.94
C ARG A 104 1.89 5.40 16.81
N ARG A 105 1.67 4.69 15.69
CA ARG A 105 2.61 4.60 14.57
C ARG A 105 1.89 4.49 13.25
N ALA A 106 2.41 5.19 12.25
CA ALA A 106 2.10 4.91 10.86
C ALA A 106 2.81 3.62 10.42
N ARG A 107 2.14 2.81 9.63
CA ARG A 107 2.65 1.59 9.00
C ARG A 107 2.47 1.70 7.50
N TRP A 108 3.50 1.31 6.76
CA TRP A 108 3.59 1.58 5.34
C TRP A 108 3.62 0.31 4.51
N LEU A 109 2.95 0.34 3.36
CA LEU A 109 3.10 -0.59 2.26
C LEU A 109 3.57 0.20 1.03
N VAL A 110 4.66 -0.24 0.47
CA VAL A 110 5.24 0.35 -0.75
C VAL A 110 5.14 -0.63 -1.91
#